data_d59dd98e47e7927fe00a1bc5909a79b0
#
_entry.id   d59dd98e47e7927fe00a1bc5909a79b0
#
_cell.length_a   1.000
_cell.length_b   1.000
_cell.length_c   1.000
_cell.angle_alpha   90.00
_cell.angle_beta   90.00
_cell.angle_gamma   90.00
#
_symmetry.space_group_name_H-M   'P 1'
#
loop_
_entity.id
_entity.type
_entity.pdbx_description
1 polymer ?
#
loop_
_entity_poly.entity_id
_entity_poly.type
_entity_poly.pdbx_seq_one_letter_code
_entity_poly.pdbx_strand_id
1 'polypeptide(L)'
;MDLYKELVNGSGYAVHPIENMQLFKKLRDSFVDKMNISTKSEKNIDVVRKVMAKMSKAEINRSMINLLTFTNLSDMMINSCPSLVETLCGKELFIQRRAHTIINVPGKEHSKQWPHYEMMSGISPFTYVLWAPLHDIEDDGGAYHIDQKASLEV
;
A
#
# COMPACT_ATOMS: atom_id res chain seq x y z
N MET A 1 -0.46 6.44 23.23
CA MET A 1 -1.54 5.54 22.77
C MET A 1 -0.94 4.15 22.68
N ASP A 2 -1.57 3.16 23.29
CA ASP A 2 -1.10 1.77 23.19
C ASP A 2 -1.57 1.22 21.83
N LEU A 3 -0.66 1.15 20.88
CA LEU A 3 -0.93 0.78 19.50
C LEU A 3 -1.55 -0.64 19.39
N TYR A 4 -1.07 -1.56 20.24
CA TYR A 4 -1.60 -2.92 20.25
C TYR A 4 -3.06 -2.96 20.70
N LYS A 5 -3.42 -2.20 21.72
CA LYS A 5 -4.82 -2.10 22.18
C LYS A 5 -5.72 -1.51 21.11
N GLU A 6 -5.25 -0.51 20.36
CA GLU A 6 -6.03 0.10 19.29
C GLU A 6 -6.28 -0.89 18.15
N LEU A 7 -5.27 -1.68 17.78
CA LEU A 7 -5.38 -2.68 16.72
C LEU A 7 -6.24 -3.89 17.10
N VAL A 8 -6.13 -4.38 18.35
CA VAL A 8 -6.77 -5.64 18.77
C VAL A 8 -8.13 -5.41 19.40
N ASN A 9 -8.27 -4.39 20.23
CA ASN A 9 -9.47 -4.12 21.03
C ASN A 9 -10.17 -2.80 20.66
N GLY A 10 -9.62 -2.03 19.77
CA GLY A 10 -10.14 -0.74 19.33
C GLY A 10 -10.74 -0.80 17.93
N SER A 11 -10.35 0.15 17.10
CA SER A 11 -10.87 0.31 15.74
C SER A 11 -10.37 -0.73 14.73
N GLY A 12 -9.38 -1.55 15.09
CA GLY A 12 -8.73 -2.51 14.20
C GLY A 12 -7.70 -1.88 13.27
N TYR A 13 -7.47 -0.59 13.36
CA TYR A 13 -6.44 0.12 12.59
C TYR A 13 -5.80 1.24 13.42
N ALA A 14 -4.62 1.64 13.02
CA ALA A 14 -3.95 2.81 13.58
C ALA A 14 -3.24 3.61 12.47
N VAL A 15 -3.22 4.92 12.62
CA VAL A 15 -2.49 5.81 11.72
C VAL A 15 -1.16 6.17 12.37
N HIS A 16 -0.08 5.93 11.65
CA HIS A 16 1.27 6.19 12.12
C HIS A 16 2.03 7.06 11.11
N PRO A 17 2.79 8.07 11.55
CA PRO A 17 3.61 8.87 10.65
C PRO A 17 4.74 8.02 10.06
N ILE A 18 5.14 8.33 8.81
CA ILE A 18 6.34 7.75 8.21
C ILE A 18 7.57 8.26 8.96
N GLU A 19 8.33 7.36 9.57
CA GLU A 19 9.51 7.70 10.39
C GLU A 19 10.70 8.10 9.51
N ASN A 20 10.92 7.40 8.40
CA ASN A 20 11.98 7.69 7.44
C ASN A 20 11.40 8.18 6.11
N MET A 21 11.00 9.45 6.08
CA MET A 21 10.42 10.08 4.90
C MET A 21 11.38 10.08 3.70
N GLN A 22 12.68 10.12 3.92
CA GLN A 22 13.66 10.08 2.83
C GLN A 22 13.67 8.73 2.13
N LEU A 23 13.59 7.64 2.89
CA LEU A 23 13.50 6.29 2.35
C LEU A 23 12.16 6.08 1.66
N PHE A 24 11.07 6.57 2.24
CA PHE A 24 9.73 6.49 1.64
C PHE A 24 9.65 7.24 0.30
N LYS A 25 10.29 8.41 0.18
CA LYS A 25 10.41 9.10 -1.10
C LYS A 25 11.17 8.28 -2.14
N LYS A 26 12.28 7.62 -1.74
CA LYS A 26 13.02 6.71 -2.63
C LYS A 26 12.15 5.52 -3.07
N LEU A 27 11.34 4.95 -2.17
CA LEU A 27 10.37 3.90 -2.50
C LEU A 27 9.41 4.38 -3.58
N ARG A 28 8.81 5.55 -3.39
CA ARG A 28 7.88 6.16 -4.35
C ARG A 28 8.54 6.38 -5.71
N ASP A 29 9.75 6.94 -5.73
CA ASP A 29 10.47 7.22 -6.97
C ASP A 29 10.84 5.91 -7.69
N SER A 30 11.24 4.89 -6.95
CA SER A 30 11.50 3.55 -7.48
C SER A 30 10.24 2.90 -8.05
N PHE A 31 9.09 3.09 -7.41
CA PHE A 31 7.80 2.66 -7.91
C PHE A 31 7.49 3.31 -9.26
N VAL A 32 7.63 4.64 -9.36
CA VAL A 32 7.41 5.39 -10.60
C VAL A 32 8.33 4.89 -11.72
N ASP A 33 9.61 4.66 -11.43
CA ASP A 33 10.57 4.13 -12.39
C ASP A 33 10.17 2.74 -12.92
N LYS A 34 9.75 1.86 -12.02
CA LYS A 34 9.38 0.48 -12.37
C LYS A 34 8.08 0.37 -13.14
N MET A 35 7.17 1.33 -12.98
CA MET A 35 5.96 1.39 -13.78
C MET A 35 6.27 1.60 -15.27
N ASN A 36 7.47 2.05 -15.61
CA ASN A 36 7.93 2.29 -16.99
C ASN A 36 6.93 3.15 -17.79
N ILE A 37 6.29 4.09 -17.11
CA ILE A 37 5.40 5.05 -17.74
C ILE A 37 6.27 6.20 -18.23
N SER A 38 6.29 6.39 -19.55
CA SER A 38 7.05 7.46 -20.18
C SER A 38 6.53 8.83 -19.75
N THR A 39 7.14 9.38 -18.73
CA THR A 39 6.94 10.75 -18.30
C THR A 39 8.10 11.56 -18.82
N LYS A 40 7.84 12.51 -19.71
CA LYS A 40 8.87 13.21 -20.52
C LYS A 40 9.94 13.98 -19.74
N SER A 41 9.90 14.13 -18.43
CA SER A 41 10.98 14.75 -17.65
C SER A 41 10.86 14.68 -16.13
N GLU A 42 9.77 14.30 -15.53
CA GLU A 42 9.62 14.33 -14.08
C GLU A 42 9.13 12.99 -13.53
N LYS A 43 9.92 12.43 -12.60
CA LYS A 43 9.54 11.29 -11.77
C LYS A 43 8.51 11.75 -10.72
N ASN A 44 7.35 12.19 -11.19
CA ASN A 44 6.29 12.72 -10.35
C ASN A 44 5.11 11.76 -10.37
N ILE A 45 4.68 11.31 -9.19
CA ILE A 45 3.55 10.39 -9.03
C ILE A 45 2.24 10.98 -9.60
N ASP A 46 2.04 12.29 -9.55
CA ASP A 46 0.85 12.93 -10.10
C ASP A 46 0.81 12.90 -11.62
N VAL A 47 1.97 12.98 -12.26
CA VAL A 47 2.09 12.79 -13.71
C VAL A 47 1.76 11.35 -14.07
N VAL A 48 2.27 10.37 -13.30
CA VAL A 48 1.93 8.94 -13.48
C VAL A 48 0.43 8.72 -13.35
N ARG A 49 -0.22 9.28 -12.33
CA ARG A 49 -1.68 9.20 -12.14
C ARG A 49 -2.46 9.73 -13.35
N LYS A 50 -2.09 10.91 -13.86
CA LYS A 50 -2.73 11.52 -15.04
C LYS A 50 -2.57 10.67 -16.30
N VAL A 51 -1.42 10.04 -16.48
CA VAL A 51 -1.16 9.12 -17.60
C VAL A 51 -2.00 7.85 -17.42
N MET A 52 -1.96 7.24 -16.24
CA MET A 52 -2.72 6.01 -15.96
C MET A 52 -4.22 6.17 -16.10
N ALA A 53 -4.78 7.33 -15.77
CA ALA A 53 -6.20 7.63 -15.97
C ALA A 53 -6.64 7.49 -17.43
N LYS A 54 -5.71 7.68 -18.37
CA LYS A 54 -5.95 7.55 -19.83
C LYS A 54 -5.64 6.18 -20.38
N MET A 55 -4.94 5.32 -19.61
CA MET A 55 -4.53 3.99 -20.04
C MET A 55 -5.70 3.01 -20.05
N SER A 56 -5.65 2.05 -20.95
CA SER A 56 -6.52 0.89 -20.93
C SER A 56 -6.15 -0.06 -19.78
N LYS A 57 -7.07 -0.96 -19.42
CA LYS A 57 -6.81 -2.03 -18.43
C LYS A 57 -5.58 -2.87 -18.78
N ALA A 58 -5.42 -3.20 -20.07
CA ALA A 58 -4.30 -4.02 -20.53
C ALA A 58 -2.95 -3.30 -20.34
N GLU A 59 -2.91 -1.99 -20.58
CA GLU A 59 -1.69 -1.19 -20.38
C GLU A 59 -1.36 -1.05 -18.89
N ILE A 60 -2.37 -0.81 -18.04
CA ILE A 60 -2.19 -0.77 -16.58
C ILE A 60 -1.64 -2.12 -16.10
N ASN A 61 -2.25 -3.24 -16.49
CA ASN A 61 -1.79 -4.58 -16.10
C ASN A 61 -0.35 -4.85 -16.56
N ARG A 62 0.04 -4.43 -17.76
CA ARG A 62 1.42 -4.56 -18.23
C ARG A 62 2.41 -3.78 -17.39
N SER A 63 2.06 -2.54 -17.02
CA SER A 63 2.87 -1.74 -16.11
C SER A 63 2.98 -2.37 -14.72
N MET A 64 1.88 -2.98 -14.21
CA MET A 64 1.87 -3.70 -12.94
C MET A 64 2.78 -4.92 -12.93
N ILE A 65 2.92 -5.64 -14.05
CA ILE A 65 3.83 -6.80 -14.15
C ILE A 65 5.27 -6.39 -13.81
N ASN A 66 5.71 -5.20 -14.23
CA ASN A 66 7.04 -4.70 -13.91
C ASN A 66 7.26 -4.52 -12.39
N LEU A 67 6.21 -4.17 -11.65
CA LEU A 67 6.27 -4.06 -10.20
C LEU A 67 6.40 -5.41 -9.50
N LEU A 68 5.84 -6.47 -10.05
CA LEU A 68 5.94 -7.82 -9.48
C LEU A 68 7.39 -8.34 -9.43
N THR A 69 8.26 -7.81 -10.28
CA THR A 69 9.69 -8.13 -10.29
C THR A 69 10.51 -7.28 -9.32
N PHE A 70 9.90 -6.25 -8.75
CA PHE A 70 10.57 -5.33 -7.83
C PHE A 70 10.53 -5.90 -6.41
N THR A 71 11.59 -6.58 -6.01
CA THR A 71 11.67 -7.35 -4.76
C THR A 71 11.92 -6.52 -3.51
N ASN A 72 12.35 -5.25 -3.66
CA ASN A 72 12.77 -4.43 -2.52
C ASN A 72 11.68 -3.49 -1.96
N LEU A 73 10.46 -3.50 -2.54
CA LEU A 73 9.38 -2.62 -2.08
C LEU A 73 9.00 -2.90 -0.63
N SER A 74 8.86 -4.17 -0.26
CA SER A 74 8.51 -4.57 1.10
C SER A 74 9.57 -4.11 2.10
N ASP A 75 10.85 -4.32 1.79
CA ASP A 75 11.96 -3.92 2.65
C ASP A 75 12.00 -2.40 2.82
N MET A 76 11.82 -1.65 1.74
CA MET A 76 11.80 -0.19 1.79
C MET A 76 10.62 0.33 2.61
N MET A 77 9.44 -0.30 2.48
CA MET A 77 8.25 0.07 3.23
C MET A 77 8.46 -0.14 4.72
N ILE A 78 8.93 -1.32 5.12
CA ILE A 78 9.18 -1.67 6.51
C ILE A 78 10.25 -0.77 7.13
N ASN A 79 11.35 -0.54 6.43
CA ASN A 79 12.40 0.35 6.89
C ASN A 79 12.02 1.85 6.85
N SER A 80 10.88 2.18 6.28
CA SER A 80 10.30 3.53 6.40
C SER A 80 9.60 3.76 7.74
N CYS A 81 9.24 2.69 8.47
CA CYS A 81 8.58 2.74 9.78
C CYS A 81 9.17 1.69 10.74
N PRO A 82 10.50 1.70 11.01
CA PRO A 82 11.16 0.62 11.75
C PRO A 82 10.66 0.48 13.19
N SER A 83 10.40 1.59 13.89
CA SER A 83 9.93 1.54 15.29
C SER A 83 8.51 0.99 15.40
N LEU A 84 7.65 1.33 14.42
CA LEU A 84 6.31 0.76 14.32
C LEU A 84 6.38 -0.76 14.14
N VAL A 85 7.19 -1.21 13.18
CA VAL A 85 7.34 -2.63 12.86
C VAL A 85 7.93 -3.40 14.03
N GLU A 86 8.97 -2.90 14.69
CA GLU A 86 9.55 -3.53 15.89
C GLU A 86 8.53 -3.62 17.04
N THR A 87 7.70 -2.59 17.22
CA THR A 87 6.67 -2.57 18.26
C THR A 87 5.60 -3.64 18.02
N LEU A 88 5.18 -3.85 16.78
CA LEU A 88 4.11 -4.79 16.44
C LEU A 88 4.59 -6.23 16.26
N CYS A 89 5.74 -6.42 15.64
CA CYS A 89 6.21 -7.73 15.21
C CYS A 89 7.44 -8.24 16.00
N GLY A 90 8.08 -7.37 16.78
CA GLY A 90 9.34 -7.67 17.43
C GLY A 90 10.52 -7.64 16.44
N LYS A 91 11.61 -8.32 16.81
CA LYS A 91 12.86 -8.32 16.02
C LYS A 91 12.89 -9.37 14.92
N GLU A 92 12.08 -10.41 15.06
CA GLU A 92 11.99 -11.51 14.10
C GLU A 92 10.62 -11.47 13.46
N LEU A 93 10.56 -11.20 12.16
CA LEU A 93 9.32 -11.15 11.41
C LEU A 93 9.44 -11.83 10.06
N PHE A 94 8.32 -12.38 9.59
CA PHE A 94 8.17 -12.84 8.23
C PHE A 94 7.56 -11.72 7.39
N ILE A 95 8.22 -11.39 6.29
CA ILE A 95 7.80 -10.33 5.39
C ILE A 95 7.30 -10.95 4.10
N GLN A 96 6.14 -10.54 3.63
CA GLN A 96 5.71 -10.84 2.27
C GLN A 96 6.69 -10.22 1.28
N ARG A 97 7.41 -11.04 0.55
CA ARG A 97 8.49 -10.62 -0.34
C ARG A 97 8.03 -9.66 -1.44
N ARG A 98 6.81 -9.83 -1.92
CA ARG A 98 6.22 -8.95 -2.93
C ARG A 98 5.17 -8.08 -2.28
N ALA A 99 5.41 -6.77 -2.24
CA ALA A 99 4.41 -5.82 -1.78
C ALA A 99 3.18 -5.87 -2.67
N HIS A 100 2.02 -5.89 -2.06
CA HIS A 100 0.76 -5.76 -2.79
C HIS A 100 0.59 -4.28 -3.19
N THR A 101 0.48 -4.04 -4.48
CA THR A 101 0.30 -2.70 -5.02
C THR A 101 -1.12 -2.54 -5.53
N ILE A 102 -1.82 -1.55 -5.00
CA ILE A 102 -3.20 -1.26 -5.38
C ILE A 102 -3.21 0.03 -6.20
N ILE A 103 -3.84 -0.03 -7.37
CA ILE A 103 -4.01 1.13 -8.25
C ILE A 103 -5.50 1.30 -8.51
N ASN A 104 -6.07 2.34 -7.91
CA ASN A 104 -7.44 2.75 -8.17
C ASN A 104 -7.46 3.86 -9.23
N VAL A 105 -8.21 3.64 -10.30
CA VAL A 105 -8.36 4.61 -11.38
C VAL A 105 -9.78 5.16 -11.35
N PRO A 106 -9.97 6.49 -11.20
CA PRO A 106 -11.29 7.09 -11.18
C PRO A 106 -12.15 6.70 -12.39
N GLY A 107 -13.42 6.40 -12.14
CA GLY A 107 -14.37 6.00 -13.19
C GLY A 107 -14.19 4.59 -13.76
N LYS A 108 -13.24 3.80 -13.25
CA LYS A 108 -13.02 2.41 -13.68
C LYS A 108 -13.37 1.43 -12.56
N GLU A 109 -14.57 0.88 -12.58
CA GLU A 109 -15.05 -0.06 -11.55
C GLU A 109 -14.16 -1.28 -11.35
N HIS A 110 -13.52 -1.76 -12.41
CA HIS A 110 -12.63 -2.90 -12.33
C HIS A 110 -11.34 -2.66 -11.51
N SER A 111 -11.06 -1.41 -11.13
CA SER A 111 -9.95 -1.07 -10.25
C SER A 111 -10.35 -1.03 -8.77
N LYS A 112 -11.64 -1.12 -8.46
CA LYS A 112 -12.12 -1.15 -7.08
C LYS A 112 -11.88 -2.54 -6.48
N GLN A 113 -11.33 -2.57 -5.29
CA GLN A 113 -11.34 -3.78 -4.48
C GLN A 113 -12.67 -3.87 -3.72
N TRP A 114 -13.29 -5.06 -3.76
CA TRP A 114 -14.45 -5.35 -2.95
C TRP A 114 -14.05 -5.55 -1.48
N PRO A 115 -14.94 -5.30 -0.51
CA PRO A 115 -14.68 -5.65 0.88
C PRO A 115 -14.24 -7.10 1.00
N HIS A 116 -13.13 -7.34 1.69
CA HIS A 116 -12.57 -8.68 1.90
C HIS A 116 -11.74 -8.68 3.18
N TYR A 117 -11.47 -9.88 3.67
CA TYR A 117 -10.47 -10.11 4.70
C TYR A 117 -9.19 -10.63 4.04
N GLU A 118 -8.04 -10.17 4.49
CA GLU A 118 -6.74 -10.62 3.97
C GLU A 118 -6.56 -12.15 4.11
N MET A 119 -7.14 -12.76 5.14
CA MET A 119 -7.16 -14.22 5.33
C MET A 119 -7.78 -14.98 4.15
N MET A 120 -8.73 -14.39 3.43
CA MET A 120 -9.33 -15.01 2.23
C MET A 120 -8.31 -15.21 1.11
N SER A 121 -7.21 -14.49 1.14
CA SER A 121 -6.07 -14.63 0.21
C SER A 121 -5.01 -15.63 0.69
N GLY A 122 -5.28 -16.40 1.75
CA GLY A 122 -4.35 -17.36 2.32
C GLY A 122 -3.28 -16.77 3.22
N ILE A 123 -3.48 -15.54 3.69
CA ILE A 123 -2.58 -14.87 4.62
C ILE A 123 -2.90 -15.34 6.06
N SER A 124 -1.87 -15.41 6.90
CA SER A 124 -2.02 -15.77 8.32
C SER A 124 -2.96 -14.81 9.04
N PRO A 125 -3.81 -15.29 9.97
CA PRO A 125 -4.62 -14.42 10.82
C PRO A 125 -3.80 -13.54 11.77
N PHE A 126 -2.51 -13.86 11.95
CA PHE A 126 -1.57 -13.09 12.76
C PHE A 126 -0.73 -12.13 11.91
N THR A 127 -1.30 -11.55 10.88
CA THR A 127 -0.60 -10.65 9.96
C THR A 127 -1.03 -9.21 10.18
N TYR A 128 -0.06 -8.32 10.25
CA TYR A 128 -0.30 -6.88 10.14
C TYR A 128 -0.14 -6.44 8.70
N VAL A 129 -1.07 -5.62 8.23
CA VAL A 129 -0.98 -4.99 6.91
C VAL A 129 -0.49 -3.57 7.09
N LEU A 130 0.66 -3.27 6.52
CA LEU A 130 1.20 -1.91 6.47
C LEU A 130 0.82 -1.29 5.13
N TRP A 131 -0.10 -0.33 5.16
CA TRP A 131 -0.58 0.37 3.98
C TRP A 131 -0.12 1.83 3.99
N ALA A 132 0.37 2.32 2.86
CA ALA A 132 0.71 3.73 2.70
C ALA A 132 0.36 4.23 1.31
N PRO A 133 -0.27 5.42 1.21
CA PRO A 133 -0.50 6.06 -0.07
C PRO A 133 0.81 6.64 -0.62
N LEU A 134 1.02 6.50 -1.93
CA LEU A 134 2.19 7.07 -2.61
C LEU A 134 1.97 8.52 -3.07
N HIS A 135 0.79 9.06 -2.86
CA HIS A 135 0.41 10.46 -3.13
C HIS A 135 -0.59 10.92 -2.07
N ASP A 136 -0.82 12.23 -2.00
CA ASP A 136 -1.84 12.78 -1.13
C ASP A 136 -3.23 12.28 -1.56
N ILE A 137 -4.03 11.83 -0.59
CA ILE A 137 -5.39 11.37 -0.81
C ILE A 137 -6.34 12.47 -0.38
N GLU A 138 -7.12 12.97 -1.32
CA GLU A 138 -8.24 13.88 -1.07
C GLU A 138 -9.50 13.07 -0.74
N ASP A 139 -10.58 13.72 -0.30
CA ASP A 139 -11.81 13.06 0.18
C ASP A 139 -12.44 12.09 -0.83
N ASP A 140 -12.20 12.29 -2.13
CA ASP A 140 -12.65 11.42 -3.23
C ASP A 140 -11.54 10.46 -3.74
N GLY A 141 -10.39 10.43 -3.05
CA GLY A 141 -9.16 9.83 -3.54
C GLY A 141 -9.01 8.30 -3.37
N GLY A 142 -10.04 7.59 -2.91
CA GLY A 142 -9.99 6.14 -2.79
C GLY A 142 -9.18 5.67 -1.58
N ALA A 143 -9.41 6.24 -0.42
CA ALA A 143 -8.85 5.80 0.85
C ALA A 143 -9.32 4.37 1.21
N TYR A 144 -8.59 3.75 2.12
CA TYR A 144 -8.96 2.47 2.70
C TYR A 144 -10.20 2.63 3.58
N HIS A 145 -11.23 1.82 3.35
CA HIS A 145 -12.39 1.75 4.22
C HIS A 145 -12.31 0.48 5.06
N ILE A 146 -12.38 0.63 6.38
CA ILE A 146 -12.38 -0.47 7.33
C ILE A 146 -13.78 -0.56 7.95
N ASP A 147 -14.45 -1.68 7.75
CA ASP A 147 -15.71 -1.97 8.42
C ASP A 147 -15.44 -2.48 9.84
N GLN A 148 -15.61 -1.60 10.81
CA GLN A 148 -15.38 -1.92 12.21
C GLN A 148 -16.32 -3.00 12.76
N LYS A 149 -17.53 -3.14 12.21
CA LYS A 149 -18.48 -4.17 12.67
C LYS A 149 -18.04 -5.56 12.23
N ALA A 150 -17.51 -5.69 11.03
CA ALA A 150 -17.03 -6.97 10.51
C ALA A 150 -15.82 -7.51 11.29
N SER A 151 -15.00 -6.64 11.89
CA SER A 151 -13.83 -7.06 12.67
C SER A 151 -14.17 -7.60 14.07
N LEU A 152 -15.40 -7.41 14.55
CA LEU A 152 -15.84 -7.85 15.88
C LEU A 152 -16.63 -9.18 15.85
N GLU A 153 -16.96 -9.70 14.68
CA GLU A 153 -17.78 -10.91 14.51
C GLU A 153 -16.96 -12.18 14.18
N VAL A 154 -15.62 -12.15 14.34
CA VAL A 154 -14.73 -13.29 14.08
C VAL A 154 -14.34 -14.00 15.37
#